data_50a9c0aee37fe5169c24e5c4ef976198
#
_entry.id   50a9c0aee37fe5169c24e5c4ef976198
#
_cell.length_a   1.000
_cell.length_b   1.000
_cell.length_c   1.000
_cell.angle_alpha   90.00
_cell.angle_beta   90.00
_cell.angle_gamma   90.00
#
_symmetry.space_group_name_H-M   'P 1'
#
loop_
_entity.id
_entity.type
_entity.pdbx_description
1 polymer ?
#
loop_
_entity_poly.entity_id
_entity_poly.type
_entity_poly.pdbx_seq_one_letter_code
_entity_poly.pdbx_strand_id
1 'polypeptide(L)'
;MMTVFVFTFVCLFPVMLTRDFTPSNELRYLSIANEALADGHIFAFYNHGLAYADKPPLYFWIVMLCRLLFGHHSCLALSMFSLIPAFVITGIMDKWVMKGKSAMDRMALAGMTLTCVMFLGTMVVLRMDMLMCMFIVLALWTFYRMYSGDGARRSDSVMLPVWIFLALFTKGPVGLLMPPLSIAVFLAVKRDWKGFGKYLGLKTWGIIAGLAALWIGCVWIEGGSEYINNLLVKQTVGRAVNAFTHAKPFWFYLVAIIWCLAPYSLLLVGTFAASLLPVRNTCVEETSGQAQSKVGISDTSDASNCPKQGRSDLEILFLCTIIS
;
A
#
# COMPACT_ATOMS: atom_id res chain seq x y z
N MET A 1 -10.28 6.59 16.55
CA MET A 1 -9.38 5.62 15.91
C MET A 1 -8.98 4.47 16.84
N MET A 2 -8.39 4.74 18.02
CA MET A 2 -8.00 3.67 18.97
C MET A 2 -9.16 2.69 19.28
N THR A 3 -10.35 3.21 19.53
CA THR A 3 -11.55 2.39 19.79
C THR A 3 -11.87 1.43 18.64
N VAL A 4 -11.76 1.89 17.38
CA VAL A 4 -11.99 1.06 16.20
C VAL A 4 -10.94 -0.04 16.11
N PHE A 5 -9.66 0.27 16.35
CA PHE A 5 -8.57 -0.70 16.32
C PHE A 5 -8.72 -1.76 17.41
N VAL A 6 -9.03 -1.34 18.65
CA VAL A 6 -9.27 -2.27 19.76
C VAL A 6 -10.47 -3.17 19.47
N PHE A 7 -11.57 -2.60 18.99
CA PHE A 7 -12.74 -3.36 18.61
C PHE A 7 -12.44 -4.39 17.52
N THR A 8 -11.75 -3.97 16.45
CA THR A 8 -11.35 -4.87 15.35
C THR A 8 -10.42 -5.98 15.86
N PHE A 9 -9.45 -5.64 16.72
CA PHE A 9 -8.59 -6.64 17.33
C PHE A 9 -9.36 -7.66 18.16
N VAL A 10 -10.25 -7.21 19.02
CA VAL A 10 -11.09 -8.09 19.87
C VAL A 10 -11.97 -9.01 19.01
N CYS A 11 -12.58 -8.50 17.94
CA CYS A 11 -13.40 -9.30 17.05
C CYS A 11 -12.58 -10.36 16.28
N LEU A 12 -11.34 -10.04 15.89
CA LEU A 12 -10.49 -10.95 15.10
C LEU A 12 -9.65 -11.89 15.97
N PHE A 13 -9.44 -11.55 17.23
CA PHE A 13 -8.62 -12.34 18.14
C PHE A 13 -9.02 -13.80 18.23
N PRO A 14 -10.30 -14.18 18.38
CA PRO A 14 -10.71 -15.59 18.39
C PRO A 14 -10.37 -16.30 17.08
N VAL A 15 -10.58 -15.64 15.94
CA VAL A 15 -10.28 -16.21 14.62
C VAL A 15 -8.77 -16.47 14.48
N MET A 16 -7.94 -15.52 14.89
CA MET A 16 -6.48 -15.64 14.81
C MET A 16 -5.91 -16.69 15.77
N LEU A 17 -6.64 -16.97 16.87
CA LEU A 17 -6.25 -17.97 17.86
C LEU A 17 -6.63 -19.41 17.44
N THR A 18 -7.80 -19.56 16.82
CA THR A 18 -8.42 -20.87 16.56
C THR A 18 -8.24 -21.37 15.13
N ARG A 19 -7.88 -20.48 14.17
CA ARG A 19 -7.70 -20.91 12.79
C ARG A 19 -6.44 -21.74 12.60
N ASP A 20 -6.48 -22.66 11.67
CA ASP A 20 -5.32 -23.40 11.18
C ASP A 20 -4.59 -22.69 10.04
N PHE A 21 -3.35 -23.08 9.80
CA PHE A 21 -2.58 -22.59 8.66
C PHE A 21 -3.12 -23.13 7.34
N THR A 22 -3.23 -22.26 6.33
CA THR A 22 -3.69 -22.68 5.00
C THR A 22 -2.65 -23.56 4.30
N PRO A 23 -3.07 -24.69 3.69
CA PRO A 23 -2.12 -25.71 3.19
C PRO A 23 -1.15 -25.19 2.11
N SER A 24 -1.59 -24.30 1.21
CA SER A 24 -0.81 -23.99 0.01
C SER A 24 0.32 -22.98 0.22
N ASN A 25 0.04 -21.87 0.89
CA ASN A 25 1.02 -20.77 1.01
C ASN A 25 1.61 -20.67 2.41
N GLU A 26 0.77 -20.69 3.45
CA GLU A 26 1.25 -20.51 4.83
C GLU A 26 2.16 -21.66 5.25
N LEU A 27 1.74 -22.91 5.08
CA LEU A 27 2.57 -24.07 5.43
C LEU A 27 3.89 -24.09 4.66
N ARG A 28 3.91 -23.64 3.40
CA ARG A 28 5.15 -23.51 2.63
C ARG A 28 6.11 -22.51 3.27
N TYR A 29 5.61 -21.36 3.72
CA TYR A 29 6.47 -20.36 4.38
C TYR A 29 7.03 -20.88 5.70
N LEU A 30 6.25 -21.65 6.46
CA LEU A 30 6.71 -22.29 7.68
C LEU A 30 7.77 -23.38 7.41
N SER A 31 7.58 -24.20 6.36
CA SER A 31 8.54 -25.20 5.92
C SER A 31 9.89 -24.58 5.56
N ILE A 32 9.86 -23.53 4.71
CA ILE A 32 11.07 -22.79 4.31
C ILE A 32 11.78 -22.17 5.52
N ALA A 33 11.04 -21.56 6.43
CA ALA A 33 11.62 -20.97 7.63
C ALA A 33 12.24 -22.03 8.58
N ASN A 34 11.64 -23.21 8.70
CA ASN A 34 12.19 -24.32 9.50
C ASN A 34 13.47 -24.86 8.88
N GLU A 35 13.49 -25.09 7.57
CA GLU A 35 14.67 -25.53 6.82
C GLU A 35 15.81 -24.51 6.95
N ALA A 36 15.51 -23.22 6.74
CA ALA A 36 16.47 -22.14 6.90
C ALA A 36 17.07 -22.08 8.32
N LEU A 37 16.27 -22.28 9.35
CA LEU A 37 16.75 -22.33 10.74
C LEU A 37 17.60 -23.58 11.04
N ALA A 38 17.27 -24.72 10.42
CA ALA A 38 18.02 -25.97 10.61
C ALA A 38 19.39 -25.90 9.92
N ASP A 39 19.45 -25.32 8.72
CA ASP A 39 20.65 -25.27 7.89
C ASP A 39 21.49 -24.00 8.11
N GLY A 40 20.97 -23.04 8.90
CA GLY A 40 21.64 -21.78 9.20
C GLY A 40 21.58 -20.76 8.07
N HIS A 41 20.64 -20.90 7.14
CA HIS A 41 20.46 -19.96 6.03
C HIS A 41 19.65 -18.73 6.44
N ILE A 42 20.11 -17.53 6.06
CA ILE A 42 19.47 -16.25 6.40
C ILE A 42 19.02 -15.50 5.14
N PHE A 43 19.76 -15.60 4.04
CA PHE A 43 19.51 -14.86 2.80
C PHE A 43 19.12 -15.76 1.63
N ALA A 44 19.61 -16.98 1.57
CA ALA A 44 19.32 -17.97 0.53
C ALA A 44 18.39 -19.06 1.10
N PHE A 45 17.15 -19.10 0.66
CA PHE A 45 16.13 -20.01 1.16
C PHE A 45 15.97 -21.24 0.29
N TYR A 46 15.68 -22.38 0.93
CA TYR A 46 15.43 -23.63 0.27
C TYR A 46 14.07 -24.20 0.72
N ASN A 47 13.48 -25.03 -0.11
CA ASN A 47 12.25 -25.75 0.21
C ASN A 47 12.42 -27.20 -0.24
N HIS A 48 12.53 -28.13 0.69
CA HIS A 48 12.86 -29.53 0.44
C HIS A 48 14.16 -29.71 -0.36
N GLY A 49 15.21 -28.95 0.02
CA GLY A 49 16.51 -28.98 -0.64
C GLY A 49 16.59 -28.26 -2.00
N LEU A 50 15.47 -27.73 -2.51
CA LEU A 50 15.44 -26.98 -3.76
C LEU A 50 15.52 -25.48 -3.49
N ALA A 51 16.36 -24.75 -4.25
CA ALA A 51 16.53 -23.31 -4.12
C ALA A 51 15.18 -22.57 -4.34
N TYR A 52 14.73 -21.88 -3.30
CA TYR A 52 13.51 -21.10 -3.30
C TYR A 52 13.80 -19.61 -3.46
N ALA A 53 14.06 -19.18 -4.67
CA ALA A 53 14.37 -17.80 -5.00
C ALA A 53 13.12 -16.95 -5.35
N ASP A 54 11.92 -17.43 -5.03
CA ASP A 54 10.62 -16.84 -5.43
C ASP A 54 10.29 -15.54 -4.73
N LYS A 55 10.77 -15.35 -3.50
CA LYS A 55 10.43 -14.24 -2.63
C LYS A 55 11.68 -13.69 -1.93
N PRO A 56 11.74 -12.36 -1.70
CA PRO A 56 12.76 -11.75 -0.87
C PRO A 56 12.67 -12.18 0.59
N PRO A 57 13.76 -12.01 1.38
CA PRO A 57 13.92 -12.62 2.70
C PRO A 57 13.09 -11.99 3.82
N LEU A 58 12.65 -10.75 3.72
CA LEU A 58 12.07 -10.00 4.86
C LEU A 58 10.95 -10.76 5.58
N TYR A 59 10.05 -11.37 4.81
CA TYR A 59 8.92 -12.09 5.41
C TYR A 59 9.37 -13.39 6.08
N PHE A 60 10.33 -14.09 5.50
CA PHE A 60 10.91 -15.31 6.10
C PHE A 60 11.62 -14.99 7.40
N TRP A 61 12.34 -13.87 7.48
CA TRP A 61 12.95 -13.42 8.73
C TRP A 61 11.93 -13.21 9.84
N ILE A 62 10.76 -12.66 9.51
CA ILE A 62 9.65 -12.51 10.48
C ILE A 62 9.18 -13.88 10.97
N VAL A 63 9.00 -14.85 10.05
CA VAL A 63 8.56 -16.21 10.40
C VAL A 63 9.61 -16.91 11.26
N MET A 64 10.88 -16.81 10.89
CA MET A 64 12.01 -17.37 11.66
C MET A 64 12.10 -16.73 13.05
N LEU A 65 11.98 -15.41 13.15
CA LEU A 65 11.99 -14.68 14.43
C LEU A 65 10.86 -15.15 15.34
N CYS A 66 9.64 -15.28 14.81
CA CYS A 66 8.51 -15.80 15.58
C CYS A 66 8.78 -17.23 16.08
N ARG A 67 9.36 -18.09 15.24
CA ARG A 67 9.73 -19.45 15.63
C ARG A 67 10.77 -19.48 16.76
N LEU A 68 11.78 -18.61 16.68
CA LEU A 68 12.82 -18.50 17.71
C LEU A 68 12.27 -17.95 19.03
N LEU A 69 11.37 -16.97 18.99
CA LEU A 69 10.81 -16.35 20.21
C LEU A 69 9.82 -17.26 20.94
N PHE A 70 8.97 -17.97 20.21
CA PHE A 70 7.88 -18.76 20.81
C PHE A 70 8.18 -20.27 20.86
N GLY A 71 9.29 -20.73 20.30
CA GLY A 71 9.62 -22.16 20.22
C GLY A 71 8.74 -22.98 19.25
N HIS A 72 7.65 -22.39 18.73
CA HIS A 72 6.73 -22.99 17.75
C HIS A 72 6.17 -21.92 16.82
N HIS A 73 5.53 -22.32 15.73
CA HIS A 73 4.83 -21.39 14.86
C HIS A 73 3.46 -21.04 15.44
N SER A 74 3.36 -19.89 16.09
CA SER A 74 2.10 -19.36 16.60
C SER A 74 1.34 -18.65 15.49
N CYS A 75 0.15 -19.14 15.15
CA CYS A 75 -0.71 -18.51 14.15
C CYS A 75 -1.09 -17.08 14.56
N LEU A 76 -1.39 -16.88 15.85
CA LEU A 76 -1.69 -15.56 16.42
C LEU A 76 -0.50 -14.60 16.23
N ALA A 77 0.71 -14.99 16.64
CA ALA A 77 1.88 -14.11 16.54
C ALA A 77 2.19 -13.73 15.10
N LEU A 78 2.12 -14.70 14.18
CA LEU A 78 2.36 -14.46 12.77
C LEU A 78 1.26 -13.60 12.11
N SER A 79 -0.01 -13.78 12.50
CA SER A 79 -1.11 -12.93 12.03
C SER A 79 -0.97 -11.48 12.46
N MET A 80 -0.28 -11.18 13.59
CA MET A 80 0.01 -9.81 13.99
C MET A 80 0.83 -9.05 12.93
N PHE A 81 1.70 -9.73 12.20
CA PHE A 81 2.49 -9.13 11.11
C PHE A 81 1.69 -8.84 9.83
N SER A 82 0.42 -9.23 9.79
CA SER A 82 -0.56 -8.76 8.79
C SER A 82 -1.51 -7.70 9.39
N LEU A 83 -1.92 -7.87 10.65
CA LEU A 83 -2.85 -6.98 11.32
C LEU A 83 -2.23 -5.62 11.68
N ILE A 84 -1.00 -5.59 12.21
CA ILE A 84 -0.31 -4.35 12.53
C ILE A 84 -0.12 -3.47 11.29
N PRO A 85 0.40 -3.97 10.14
CA PRO A 85 0.42 -3.22 8.90
C PRO A 85 -0.95 -2.67 8.47
N ALA A 86 -2.04 -3.43 8.62
CA ALA A 86 -3.39 -2.96 8.32
C ALA A 86 -3.79 -1.76 9.17
N PHE A 87 -3.50 -1.80 10.48
CA PHE A 87 -3.74 -0.68 11.37
C PHE A 87 -2.86 0.54 11.06
N VAL A 88 -1.61 0.31 10.68
CA VAL A 88 -0.70 1.38 10.24
C VAL A 88 -1.24 2.05 8.98
N ILE A 89 -1.66 1.28 7.97
CA ILE A 89 -2.27 1.80 6.74
C ILE A 89 -3.49 2.65 7.08
N THR A 90 -4.43 2.10 7.86
CA THR A 90 -5.66 2.80 8.25
C THR A 90 -5.35 4.09 9.04
N GLY A 91 -4.38 4.04 9.95
CA GLY A 91 -3.94 5.20 10.73
C GLY A 91 -3.24 6.28 9.88
N ILE A 92 -2.50 5.89 8.84
CA ILE A 92 -1.91 6.83 7.88
C ILE A 92 -3.03 7.47 7.04
N MET A 93 -3.96 6.68 6.54
CA MET A 93 -5.09 7.19 5.75
C MET A 93 -5.95 8.17 6.56
N ASP A 94 -6.17 7.89 7.86
CA ASP A 94 -6.83 8.82 8.76
C ASP A 94 -6.10 10.17 8.87
N LYS A 95 -4.79 10.15 9.07
CA LYS A 95 -3.98 11.37 9.19
C LYS A 95 -3.83 12.12 7.87
N TRP A 96 -3.84 11.40 6.77
CA TRP A 96 -3.56 11.94 5.44
C TRP A 96 -4.83 12.48 4.78
N VAL A 97 -5.88 11.64 4.68
CA VAL A 97 -7.10 11.95 3.94
C VAL A 97 -8.13 12.69 4.79
N MET A 98 -8.23 12.32 6.06
CA MET A 98 -9.29 12.80 6.96
C MET A 98 -8.86 13.98 7.84
N LYS A 99 -7.78 14.67 7.46
CA LYS A 99 -7.33 15.88 8.15
C LYS A 99 -8.43 16.95 8.16
N GLY A 100 -8.84 17.38 9.36
CA GLY A 100 -9.90 18.38 9.53
C GLY A 100 -11.34 17.85 9.43
N LYS A 101 -11.55 16.56 9.23
CA LYS A 101 -12.88 15.93 9.23
C LYS A 101 -13.37 15.58 10.63
N SER A 102 -14.69 15.38 10.77
CA SER A 102 -15.30 15.03 12.05
C SER A 102 -14.79 13.66 12.58
N ALA A 103 -14.90 13.45 13.87
CA ALA A 103 -14.55 12.15 14.47
C ALA A 103 -15.38 10.99 13.90
N MET A 104 -16.66 11.26 13.59
CA MET A 104 -17.57 10.27 13.01
C MET A 104 -17.13 9.87 11.61
N ASP A 105 -16.79 10.83 10.74
CA ASP A 105 -16.32 10.54 9.37
C ASP A 105 -15.03 9.72 9.39
N ARG A 106 -14.12 10.04 10.30
CA ARG A 106 -12.86 9.32 10.49
C ARG A 106 -13.10 7.88 10.95
N MET A 107 -14.02 7.67 11.87
CA MET A 107 -14.39 6.32 12.32
C MET A 107 -15.12 5.52 11.23
N ALA A 108 -15.99 6.18 10.46
CA ALA A 108 -16.69 5.55 9.33
C ALA A 108 -15.70 5.07 8.26
N LEU A 109 -14.75 5.93 7.84
CA LEU A 109 -13.72 5.55 6.87
C LEU A 109 -12.88 4.37 7.37
N ALA A 110 -12.43 4.43 8.63
CA ALA A 110 -11.66 3.35 9.22
C ALA A 110 -12.45 2.03 9.27
N GLY A 111 -13.74 2.10 9.69
CA GLY A 111 -14.64 0.96 9.70
C GLY A 111 -14.83 0.36 8.31
N MET A 112 -15.09 1.20 7.30
CA MET A 112 -15.22 0.75 5.92
C MET A 112 -13.95 0.09 5.38
N THR A 113 -12.78 0.66 5.68
CA THR A 113 -11.50 0.08 5.26
C THR A 113 -11.26 -1.28 5.89
N LEU A 114 -11.43 -1.38 7.22
CA LEU A 114 -11.15 -2.61 7.97
C LEU A 114 -12.17 -3.73 7.73
N THR A 115 -13.38 -3.40 7.28
CA THR A 115 -14.45 -4.39 6.98
C THR A 115 -14.59 -4.70 5.49
N CYS A 116 -13.81 -4.06 4.62
CA CYS A 116 -13.71 -4.44 3.21
C CYS A 116 -13.17 -5.87 3.09
N VAL A 117 -13.86 -6.74 2.35
CA VAL A 117 -13.58 -8.20 2.31
C VAL A 117 -12.13 -8.52 2.01
N MET A 118 -11.54 -7.90 0.99
CA MET A 118 -10.15 -8.16 0.63
C MET A 118 -9.19 -7.69 1.72
N PHE A 119 -9.44 -6.53 2.31
CA PHE A 119 -8.62 -5.98 3.37
C PHE A 119 -8.74 -6.81 4.65
N LEU A 120 -9.97 -7.16 5.04
CA LEU A 120 -10.28 -8.02 6.19
C LEU A 120 -9.60 -9.40 6.05
N GLY A 121 -9.75 -10.04 4.89
CA GLY A 121 -9.15 -11.34 4.63
C GLY A 121 -7.61 -11.32 4.68
N THR A 122 -6.99 -10.29 4.09
CA THR A 122 -5.53 -10.19 4.05
C THR A 122 -4.91 -9.79 5.37
N MET A 123 -5.62 -9.12 6.30
CA MET A 123 -5.05 -8.77 7.60
C MET A 123 -5.07 -9.93 8.61
N VAL A 124 -5.80 -11.02 8.35
CA VAL A 124 -5.82 -12.21 9.21
C VAL A 124 -4.88 -13.30 8.73
N VAL A 125 -4.75 -13.45 7.40
CA VAL A 125 -3.97 -14.52 6.78
C VAL A 125 -2.47 -14.19 6.78
N LEU A 126 -1.62 -15.21 6.95
CA LEU A 126 -0.17 -15.10 6.83
C LEU A 126 0.23 -14.80 5.39
N ARG A 127 0.25 -13.53 5.04
CA ARG A 127 0.66 -13.07 3.71
C ARG A 127 1.51 -11.83 3.79
N MET A 128 2.48 -11.77 2.92
CA MET A 128 3.37 -10.60 2.79
C MET A 128 2.68 -9.40 2.12
N ASP A 129 1.44 -9.57 1.62
CA ASP A 129 0.70 -8.54 0.88
C ASP A 129 0.44 -7.29 1.72
N MET A 130 -0.06 -7.47 2.96
CA MET A 130 -0.36 -6.35 3.85
C MET A 130 0.89 -5.55 4.24
N LEU A 131 1.99 -6.27 4.49
CA LEU A 131 3.27 -5.64 4.82
C LEU A 131 3.81 -4.84 3.62
N MET A 132 3.74 -5.39 2.41
CA MET A 132 4.12 -4.67 1.18
C MET A 132 3.23 -3.44 0.97
N CYS A 133 1.91 -3.57 1.10
CA CYS A 133 0.98 -2.44 0.98
C CYS A 133 1.28 -1.32 1.99
N MET A 134 1.63 -1.67 3.22
CA MET A 134 2.05 -0.69 4.23
C MET A 134 3.26 0.12 3.76
N PHE A 135 4.29 -0.52 3.21
CA PHE A 135 5.46 0.18 2.71
C PHE A 135 5.14 1.04 1.48
N ILE A 136 4.26 0.59 0.59
CA ILE A 136 3.77 1.39 -0.54
C ILE A 136 3.05 2.65 -0.03
N VAL A 137 2.13 2.51 0.91
CA VAL A 137 1.39 3.64 1.50
C VAL A 137 2.34 4.61 2.21
N LEU A 138 3.32 4.09 2.95
CA LEU A 138 4.35 4.90 3.60
C LEU A 138 5.19 5.68 2.59
N ALA A 139 5.57 5.06 1.47
CA ALA A 139 6.31 5.73 0.39
C ALA A 139 5.49 6.87 -0.23
N LEU A 140 4.22 6.61 -0.59
CA LEU A 140 3.33 7.61 -1.18
C LEU A 140 3.02 8.75 -0.20
N TRP A 141 2.79 8.44 1.07
CA TRP A 141 2.58 9.45 2.10
C TRP A 141 3.82 10.31 2.34
N THR A 142 5.01 9.70 2.37
CA THR A 142 6.28 10.41 2.48
C THR A 142 6.52 11.32 1.28
N PHE A 143 6.27 10.84 0.06
CA PHE A 143 6.32 11.66 -1.16
C PHE A 143 5.36 12.86 -1.07
N TYR A 144 4.09 12.62 -0.70
CA TYR A 144 3.09 13.68 -0.63
C TYR A 144 3.45 14.77 0.39
N ARG A 145 3.97 14.39 1.57
CA ARG A 145 4.48 15.36 2.56
C ARG A 145 5.60 16.22 2.00
N MET A 146 6.54 15.62 1.28
CA MET A 146 7.63 16.37 0.63
C MET A 146 7.13 17.28 -0.50
N TYR A 147 6.09 16.86 -1.22
CA TYR A 147 5.50 17.62 -2.32
C TYR A 147 4.68 18.80 -1.80
N SER A 148 3.78 18.57 -0.86
CA SER A 148 2.91 19.59 -0.27
C SER A 148 3.63 20.54 0.70
N GLY A 149 4.80 20.16 1.22
CA GLY A 149 5.51 20.87 2.28
C GLY A 149 4.89 20.72 3.67
N ASP A 150 3.70 20.13 3.77
CA ASP A 150 2.97 19.98 5.04
C ASP A 150 3.53 18.80 5.85
N GLY A 151 4.22 19.13 6.94
CA GLY A 151 4.84 18.14 7.82
C GLY A 151 6.06 17.44 7.22
N ALA A 152 6.68 18.01 6.20
CA ALA A 152 7.90 17.47 5.58
C ALA A 152 9.06 17.46 6.59
N ARG A 153 9.80 16.35 6.62
CA ARG A 153 10.97 16.15 7.48
C ARG A 153 12.23 16.01 6.64
N ARG A 154 13.37 16.41 7.17
CA ARG A 154 14.68 16.22 6.50
C ARG A 154 14.94 14.76 6.15
N SER A 155 14.50 13.84 7.00
CA SER A 155 14.64 12.39 6.79
C SER A 155 13.79 11.85 5.63
N ASP A 156 12.73 12.55 5.22
CA ASP A 156 11.80 12.04 4.19
C ASP A 156 12.49 11.76 2.86
N SER A 157 13.55 12.53 2.53
CA SER A 157 14.35 12.31 1.31
C SER A 157 15.17 11.00 1.34
N VAL A 158 15.39 10.41 2.50
CA VAL A 158 16.02 9.10 2.68
C VAL A 158 14.96 8.03 2.94
N MET A 159 13.89 8.38 3.67
CA MET A 159 12.82 7.44 3.97
C MET A 159 12.03 6.99 2.72
N LEU A 160 11.84 7.88 1.74
CA LEU A 160 11.15 7.52 0.50
C LEU A 160 11.80 6.31 -0.21
N PRO A 161 13.10 6.35 -0.59
CA PRO A 161 13.74 5.19 -1.20
C PRO A 161 13.82 3.97 -0.28
N VAL A 162 13.93 4.16 1.04
CA VAL A 162 13.91 3.04 2.00
C VAL A 162 12.55 2.34 2.01
N TRP A 163 11.43 3.07 2.01
CA TRP A 163 10.10 2.47 1.93
C TRP A 163 9.89 1.72 0.61
N ILE A 164 10.35 2.29 -0.52
CA ILE A 164 10.29 1.63 -1.82
C ILE A 164 11.12 0.34 -1.80
N PHE A 165 12.33 0.38 -1.25
CA PHE A 165 13.16 -0.82 -1.11
C PHE A 165 12.52 -1.87 -0.20
N LEU A 166 11.95 -1.49 0.94
CA LEU A 166 11.27 -2.42 1.84
C LEU A 166 10.04 -3.07 1.19
N ALA A 167 9.32 -2.34 0.34
CA ALA A 167 8.24 -2.92 -0.44
C ALA A 167 8.75 -3.98 -1.45
N LEU A 168 9.86 -3.68 -2.16
CA LEU A 168 10.59 -4.64 -2.99
C LEU A 168 11.05 -5.85 -2.16
N PHE A 169 11.67 -5.59 -1.01
CA PHE A 169 12.26 -6.59 -0.12
C PHE A 169 11.23 -7.47 0.59
N THR A 170 9.95 -7.08 0.54
CA THR A 170 8.84 -7.88 1.09
C THR A 170 8.30 -8.89 0.08
N LYS A 171 8.04 -8.48 -1.15
CA LYS A 171 7.32 -9.34 -2.12
C LYS A 171 7.96 -9.38 -3.51
N GLY A 172 8.88 -8.47 -3.83
CA GLY A 172 9.57 -8.42 -5.11
C GLY A 172 9.14 -7.25 -6.00
N PRO A 173 9.24 -7.38 -7.35
CA PRO A 173 9.18 -6.27 -8.30
C PRO A 173 7.95 -5.36 -8.21
N VAL A 174 6.79 -5.89 -7.83
CA VAL A 174 5.55 -5.09 -7.66
C VAL A 174 5.74 -3.99 -6.64
N GLY A 175 6.41 -4.29 -5.51
CA GLY A 175 6.71 -3.30 -4.48
C GLY A 175 7.66 -2.19 -4.95
N LEU A 176 8.56 -2.51 -5.88
CA LEU A 176 9.47 -1.53 -6.49
C LEU A 176 8.76 -0.63 -7.50
N LEU A 177 7.84 -1.19 -8.31
CA LEU A 177 7.25 -0.49 -9.44
C LEU A 177 6.11 0.46 -9.03
N MET A 178 5.24 0.02 -8.12
CA MET A 178 4.02 0.76 -7.77
C MET A 178 4.29 2.19 -7.26
N PRO A 179 5.12 2.44 -6.23
CA PRO A 179 5.31 3.80 -5.73
C PRO A 179 5.97 4.74 -6.75
N PRO A 180 7.09 4.39 -7.42
CA PRO A 180 7.68 5.27 -8.42
C PRO A 180 6.77 5.54 -9.61
N LEU A 181 6.00 4.55 -10.07
CA LEU A 181 5.06 4.72 -11.17
C LEU A 181 3.94 5.70 -10.78
N SER A 182 3.33 5.53 -9.61
CA SER A 182 2.30 6.45 -9.10
C SER A 182 2.83 7.87 -8.96
N ILE A 183 4.05 8.03 -8.43
CA ILE A 183 4.72 9.34 -8.30
C ILE A 183 4.99 9.93 -9.69
N ALA A 184 5.48 9.14 -10.63
CA ALA A 184 5.79 9.59 -11.99
C ALA A 184 4.52 10.05 -12.73
N VAL A 185 3.43 9.27 -12.66
CA VAL A 185 2.14 9.65 -13.26
C VAL A 185 1.61 10.93 -12.62
N PHE A 186 1.67 11.05 -11.29
CA PHE A 186 1.25 12.27 -10.58
C PHE A 186 2.05 13.50 -11.04
N LEU A 187 3.37 13.42 -11.09
CA LEU A 187 4.23 14.52 -11.54
C LEU A 187 3.98 14.88 -13.00
N ALA A 188 3.74 13.89 -13.86
CA ALA A 188 3.39 14.10 -15.27
C ALA A 188 2.05 14.83 -15.42
N VAL A 189 1.01 14.42 -14.68
CA VAL A 189 -0.31 15.09 -14.65
C VAL A 189 -0.18 16.53 -14.17
N LYS A 190 0.66 16.77 -13.15
CA LYS A 190 0.95 18.12 -12.62
C LYS A 190 1.92 18.92 -13.50
N ARG A 191 2.53 18.31 -14.53
CA ARG A 191 3.57 18.90 -15.40
C ARG A 191 4.78 19.42 -14.60
N ASP A 192 5.07 18.80 -13.45
CA ASP A 192 6.23 19.15 -12.61
C ASP A 192 7.45 18.31 -13.01
N TRP A 193 8.09 18.68 -14.12
CA TRP A 193 9.28 18.00 -14.62
C TRP A 193 10.49 18.10 -13.69
N LYS A 194 10.58 19.18 -12.89
CA LYS A 194 11.64 19.35 -11.89
C LYS A 194 11.48 18.37 -10.72
N GLY A 195 10.25 18.02 -10.39
CA GLY A 195 9.94 17.03 -9.38
C GLY A 195 10.50 15.64 -9.69
N PHE A 196 10.60 15.24 -10.96
CA PHE A 196 11.21 13.96 -11.33
C PHE A 196 12.66 13.86 -10.83
N GLY A 197 13.49 14.89 -11.07
CA GLY A 197 14.87 14.91 -10.59
C GLY A 197 14.97 14.98 -9.07
N LYS A 198 14.02 15.64 -8.41
CA LYS A 198 13.99 15.80 -6.96
C LYS A 198 13.58 14.54 -6.21
N TYR A 199 12.51 13.85 -6.65
CA TYR A 199 11.89 12.73 -5.93
C TYR A 199 12.33 11.37 -6.48
N LEU A 200 12.48 11.24 -7.79
CA LEU A 200 12.89 10.01 -8.49
C LEU A 200 14.29 10.16 -9.12
N GLY A 201 15.11 11.07 -8.63
CA GLY A 201 16.45 11.34 -9.13
C GLY A 201 17.49 10.32 -8.65
N LEU A 202 18.75 10.61 -8.98
CA LEU A 202 19.92 9.74 -8.72
C LEU A 202 20.05 9.35 -7.24
N LYS A 203 19.71 10.25 -6.31
CA LYS A 203 19.75 9.95 -4.86
C LYS A 203 18.79 8.81 -4.50
N THR A 204 17.55 8.85 -4.98
CA THR A 204 16.53 7.83 -4.70
C THR A 204 16.94 6.49 -5.27
N TRP A 205 17.29 6.44 -6.55
CA TRP A 205 17.73 5.21 -7.20
C TRP A 205 19.07 4.70 -6.68
N GLY A 206 20.00 5.60 -6.31
CA GLY A 206 21.28 5.24 -5.69
C GLY A 206 21.11 4.53 -4.35
N ILE A 207 20.21 5.01 -3.48
CA ILE A 207 19.91 4.34 -2.21
C ILE A 207 19.24 2.97 -2.45
N ILE A 208 18.25 2.89 -3.36
CA ILE A 208 17.60 1.62 -3.68
C ILE A 208 18.61 0.63 -4.26
N ALA A 209 19.44 1.05 -5.21
CA ALA A 209 20.47 0.21 -5.81
C ALA A 209 21.52 -0.25 -4.80
N GLY A 210 21.96 0.64 -3.90
CA GLY A 210 22.90 0.30 -2.84
C GLY A 210 22.35 -0.77 -1.87
N LEU A 211 21.10 -0.61 -1.44
CA LEU A 211 20.43 -1.60 -0.57
C LEU A 211 20.19 -2.93 -1.30
N ALA A 212 19.83 -2.87 -2.58
CA ALA A 212 19.65 -4.07 -3.41
C ALA A 212 20.98 -4.79 -3.65
N ALA A 213 22.05 -4.05 -3.93
CA ALA A 213 23.38 -4.61 -4.11
C ALA A 213 23.89 -5.27 -2.82
N LEU A 214 23.67 -4.65 -1.66
CA LEU A 214 23.98 -5.25 -0.37
C LEU A 214 23.23 -6.59 -0.18
N TRP A 215 21.92 -6.60 -0.43
CA TRP A 215 21.13 -7.82 -0.35
C TRP A 215 21.62 -8.92 -1.31
N ILE A 216 21.80 -8.57 -2.59
CA ILE A 216 22.29 -9.52 -3.60
C ILE A 216 23.70 -10.04 -3.22
N GLY A 217 24.55 -9.19 -2.69
CA GLY A 217 25.87 -9.59 -2.18
C GLY A 217 25.80 -10.62 -1.06
N CYS A 218 24.90 -10.42 -0.08
CA CYS A 218 24.67 -11.38 0.99
C CYS A 218 24.11 -12.73 0.45
N VAL A 219 23.17 -12.66 -0.50
CA VAL A 219 22.63 -13.85 -1.17
C VAL A 219 23.72 -14.58 -1.95
N TRP A 220 24.64 -13.86 -2.59
CA TRP A 220 25.73 -14.49 -3.33
C TRP A 220 26.72 -15.21 -2.41
N ILE A 221 27.07 -14.60 -1.29
CA ILE A 221 27.97 -15.22 -0.31
C ILE A 221 27.37 -16.52 0.25
N GLU A 222 26.06 -16.57 0.47
CA GLU A 222 25.40 -17.72 1.11
C GLU A 222 24.92 -18.77 0.09
N GLY A 223 24.29 -18.34 -1.01
CA GLY A 223 23.65 -19.23 -1.99
C GLY A 223 24.45 -19.47 -3.28
N GLY A 224 25.54 -18.75 -3.46
CA GLY A 224 26.39 -18.88 -4.66
C GLY A 224 25.77 -18.37 -5.94
N SER A 225 26.47 -18.61 -7.05
CA SER A 225 26.07 -18.13 -8.38
C SER A 225 24.80 -18.79 -8.93
N GLU A 226 24.56 -20.04 -8.57
CA GLU A 226 23.37 -20.78 -9.00
C GLU A 226 22.09 -20.19 -8.41
N TYR A 227 22.09 -19.85 -7.13
CA TYR A 227 20.96 -19.22 -6.48
C TYR A 227 20.67 -17.85 -7.08
N ILE A 228 21.69 -17.03 -7.33
CA ILE A 228 21.57 -15.71 -7.98
C ILE A 228 20.97 -15.86 -9.38
N ASN A 229 21.44 -16.82 -10.16
CA ASN A 229 20.87 -17.08 -11.49
C ASN A 229 19.38 -17.44 -11.42
N ASN A 230 18.99 -18.27 -10.44
CA ASN A 230 17.58 -18.55 -10.19
C ASN A 230 16.79 -17.30 -9.79
N LEU A 231 17.34 -16.45 -8.93
CA LEU A 231 16.71 -15.22 -8.45
C LEU A 231 16.52 -14.20 -9.58
N LEU A 232 17.58 -13.92 -10.34
CA LEU A 232 17.56 -12.86 -11.36
C LEU A 232 16.97 -13.31 -12.69
N VAL A 233 17.34 -14.49 -13.17
CA VAL A 233 16.92 -14.95 -14.51
C VAL A 233 15.59 -15.66 -14.46
N LYS A 234 15.45 -16.74 -13.68
CA LYS A 234 14.21 -17.53 -13.67
C LYS A 234 13.04 -16.77 -13.10
N GLN A 235 13.25 -16.00 -12.02
CA GLN A 235 12.14 -15.31 -11.32
C GLN A 235 11.81 -13.96 -11.93
N THR A 236 12.74 -13.25 -12.53
CA THR A 236 12.47 -11.95 -13.13
C THR A 236 12.15 -12.09 -14.61
N VAL A 237 13.08 -12.64 -15.40
CA VAL A 237 12.90 -12.79 -16.85
C VAL A 237 11.88 -13.89 -17.17
N GLY A 238 11.96 -15.05 -16.49
CA GLY A 238 11.02 -16.15 -16.70
C GLY A 238 9.57 -15.79 -16.38
N ARG A 239 9.33 -14.98 -15.34
CA ARG A 239 7.98 -14.45 -15.03
C ARG A 239 7.51 -13.41 -16.01
N ALA A 240 8.38 -12.53 -16.49
CA ALA A 240 8.03 -11.55 -17.50
C ALA A 240 7.61 -12.22 -18.81
N VAL A 241 8.35 -13.26 -19.23
CA VAL A 241 8.05 -14.02 -20.45
C VAL A 241 6.80 -14.91 -20.28
N ASN A 242 6.65 -15.57 -19.13
CA ASN A 242 5.53 -16.49 -18.86
C ASN A 242 4.31 -15.81 -18.25
N ALA A 243 4.30 -14.48 -18.10
CA ALA A 243 3.17 -13.73 -17.52
C ALA A 243 1.86 -13.97 -18.30
N PHE A 244 1.95 -14.23 -19.59
CA PHE A 244 0.81 -14.48 -20.47
C PHE A 244 0.19 -15.88 -20.32
N THR A 245 0.87 -16.84 -19.74
CA THR A 245 0.34 -18.22 -19.58
C THR A 245 -0.83 -18.32 -18.58
N HIS A 246 -0.95 -17.35 -17.69
CA HIS A 246 -2.04 -17.25 -16.72
C HIS A 246 -2.95 -16.04 -16.96
N ALA A 247 -2.92 -15.46 -18.16
CA ALA A 247 -3.76 -14.32 -18.49
C ALA A 247 -5.25 -14.70 -18.36
N LYS A 248 -5.93 -13.98 -17.50
CA LYS A 248 -7.40 -14.06 -17.38
C LYS A 248 -8.03 -13.01 -18.28
N PRO A 249 -9.24 -13.25 -18.83
CA PRO A 249 -9.93 -12.24 -19.62
C PRO A 249 -10.17 -10.99 -18.78
N PHE A 250 -10.18 -9.82 -19.42
CA PHE A 250 -10.27 -8.53 -18.72
C PHE A 250 -11.50 -8.40 -17.79
N TRP A 251 -12.62 -8.99 -18.18
CA TRP A 251 -13.85 -8.99 -17.38
C TRP A 251 -13.70 -9.74 -16.05
N PHE A 252 -12.78 -10.73 -15.96
CA PHE A 252 -12.46 -11.39 -14.70
C PHE A 252 -12.00 -10.40 -13.63
N TYR A 253 -11.17 -9.44 -14.01
CA TYR A 253 -10.67 -8.41 -13.07
C TYR A 253 -11.78 -7.46 -12.66
N LEU A 254 -12.73 -7.11 -13.55
CA LEU A 254 -13.89 -6.29 -13.21
C LEU A 254 -14.77 -6.98 -12.16
N VAL A 255 -15.06 -8.27 -12.35
CA VAL A 255 -15.81 -9.05 -11.37
C VAL A 255 -15.03 -9.20 -10.06
N ALA A 256 -13.73 -9.46 -10.13
CA ALA A 256 -12.88 -9.58 -8.94
C ALA A 256 -12.86 -8.30 -8.11
N ILE A 257 -12.79 -7.12 -8.73
CA ILE A 257 -12.84 -5.82 -8.03
C ILE A 257 -14.15 -5.68 -7.24
N ILE A 258 -15.29 -6.06 -7.81
CA ILE A 258 -16.58 -5.99 -7.12
C ILE A 258 -16.55 -6.84 -5.84
N TRP A 259 -16.02 -8.07 -5.91
CA TRP A 259 -15.91 -8.94 -4.75
C TRP A 259 -14.87 -8.44 -3.73
N CYS A 260 -13.74 -7.96 -4.21
CA CYS A 260 -12.67 -7.45 -3.34
C CYS A 260 -13.12 -6.24 -2.53
N LEU A 261 -13.95 -5.36 -3.11
CA LEU A 261 -14.44 -4.14 -2.48
C LEU A 261 -15.74 -4.34 -1.68
N ALA A 262 -16.34 -5.56 -1.69
CA ALA A 262 -17.54 -5.83 -0.92
C ALA A 262 -17.34 -5.52 0.59
N PRO A 263 -18.39 -5.07 1.30
CA PRO A 263 -19.73 -4.77 0.85
C PRO A 263 -19.88 -3.38 0.18
N TYR A 264 -18.82 -2.61 0.08
CA TYR A 264 -18.83 -1.20 -0.36
C TYR A 264 -18.67 -1.01 -1.87
N SER A 265 -18.71 -2.07 -2.66
CA SER A 265 -18.43 -2.05 -4.10
C SER A 265 -19.25 -1.02 -4.86
N LEU A 266 -20.58 -1.01 -4.64
CA LEU A 266 -21.49 -0.07 -5.31
C LEU A 266 -21.22 1.38 -4.89
N LEU A 267 -20.96 1.61 -3.62
CA LEU A 267 -20.64 2.94 -3.09
C LEU A 267 -19.31 3.45 -3.68
N LEU A 268 -18.29 2.62 -3.72
CA LEU A 268 -16.97 2.99 -4.24
C LEU A 268 -17.01 3.22 -5.76
N VAL A 269 -17.70 2.36 -6.51
CA VAL A 269 -17.90 2.55 -7.95
C VAL A 269 -18.72 3.81 -8.22
N GLY A 270 -19.78 4.04 -7.46
CA GLY A 270 -20.63 5.22 -7.58
C GLY A 270 -19.87 6.53 -7.28
N THR A 271 -19.08 6.57 -6.19
CA THR A 271 -18.26 7.75 -5.85
C THR A 271 -17.15 7.97 -6.86
N PHE A 272 -16.53 6.91 -7.37
CA PHE A 272 -15.54 7.01 -8.44
C PHE A 272 -16.16 7.56 -9.74
N ALA A 273 -17.29 7.01 -10.17
CA ALA A 273 -18.02 7.52 -11.33
C ALA A 273 -18.43 8.98 -11.16
N ALA A 274 -18.96 9.35 -9.98
CA ALA A 274 -19.30 10.74 -9.67
C ALA A 274 -18.07 11.66 -9.71
N SER A 275 -16.91 11.20 -9.30
CA SER A 275 -15.67 11.99 -9.35
C SER A 275 -15.16 12.25 -10.78
N LEU A 276 -15.57 11.43 -11.75
CA LEU A 276 -15.23 11.61 -13.17
C LEU A 276 -16.17 12.62 -13.87
N LEU A 277 -17.38 12.84 -13.32
CA LEU A 277 -18.30 13.80 -13.86
C LEU A 277 -17.81 15.23 -13.56
N PRO A 278 -18.03 16.19 -14.49
CA PRO A 278 -17.72 17.58 -14.21
C PRO A 278 -18.57 18.07 -13.02
N VAL A 279 -17.91 18.69 -12.05
CA VAL A 279 -18.58 19.27 -10.87
C VAL A 279 -19.63 20.25 -11.36
N ARG A 280 -20.90 19.89 -11.25
CA ARG A 280 -22.02 20.79 -11.48
C ARG A 280 -22.10 21.69 -10.26
N ASN A 281 -21.72 22.98 -10.43
CA ASN A 281 -21.81 23.97 -9.37
C ASN A 281 -23.30 24.16 -9.00
N THR A 282 -23.77 23.42 -8.00
CA THR A 282 -24.99 23.79 -7.29
C THR A 282 -24.56 24.80 -6.24
N CYS A 283 -24.79 26.09 -6.55
CA CYS A 283 -24.79 27.11 -5.52
C CYS A 283 -25.96 26.77 -4.57
N VAL A 284 -25.62 26.23 -3.39
CA VAL A 284 -26.58 26.19 -2.28
C VAL A 284 -26.65 27.63 -1.77
N GLU A 285 -27.70 28.34 -2.14
CA GLU A 285 -28.09 29.56 -1.45
C GLU A 285 -28.40 29.19 0.00
N GLU A 286 -27.50 29.54 0.89
CA GLU A 286 -27.81 29.58 2.32
C GLU A 286 -28.79 30.74 2.53
N THR A 287 -30.06 30.40 2.57
CA THR A 287 -31.12 31.33 2.98
C THR A 287 -30.98 31.55 4.49
N SER A 288 -30.06 32.42 4.90
CA SER A 288 -30.12 33.01 6.25
C SER A 288 -31.21 34.05 6.29
N GLY A 289 -32.34 33.66 6.85
CA GLY A 289 -33.41 34.59 7.19
C GLY A 289 -32.96 35.57 8.27
N GLN A 290 -32.80 36.82 7.86
CA GLN A 290 -33.06 37.99 8.71
C GLN A 290 -33.40 39.19 7.83
N ALA A 291 -34.62 39.64 8.01
CA ALA A 291 -35.15 40.86 7.42
C ALA A 291 -34.42 42.10 7.95
N GLN A 292 -34.04 43.01 7.07
CA GLN A 292 -34.44 44.42 7.15
C GLN A 292 -33.77 45.26 6.04
N SER A 293 -34.65 45.77 5.18
CA SER A 293 -34.68 47.14 4.63
C SER A 293 -33.39 47.94 4.44
N LYS A 294 -32.95 48.15 3.18
CA LYS A 294 -32.93 49.50 2.56
C LYS A 294 -32.52 49.45 1.08
N VAL A 295 -33.26 50.21 0.34
CA VAL A 295 -33.14 50.54 -1.07
C VAL A 295 -31.76 51.12 -1.42
N GLY A 296 -31.19 50.69 -2.53
CA GLY A 296 -30.02 51.27 -3.15
C GLY A 296 -29.71 50.54 -4.46
N ILE A 297 -30.21 51.08 -5.56
CA ILE A 297 -29.92 50.69 -6.94
C ILE A 297 -28.47 51.06 -7.25
N SER A 298 -27.65 50.14 -7.63
CA SER A 298 -26.52 50.36 -8.53
C SER A 298 -26.20 49.04 -9.26
N ASP A 299 -26.39 49.10 -10.58
CA ASP A 299 -25.92 48.16 -11.57
C ASP A 299 -24.42 47.94 -11.41
N THR A 300 -23.96 46.72 -11.54
CA THR A 300 -22.96 46.27 -12.54
C THR A 300 -22.36 44.92 -12.17
N SER A 301 -22.52 43.96 -13.06
CA SER A 301 -21.50 43.01 -13.52
C SER A 301 -20.39 42.61 -12.54
N ASP A 302 -20.57 41.55 -11.81
CA ASP A 302 -19.46 40.68 -11.38
C ASP A 302 -19.96 39.26 -11.02
N ALA A 303 -20.52 38.59 -12.02
CA ALA A 303 -20.86 37.14 -11.93
C ALA A 303 -19.74 36.25 -12.48
N SER A 304 -18.48 36.57 -12.17
CA SER A 304 -17.35 35.81 -12.74
C SER A 304 -16.19 35.47 -11.77
N ASN A 305 -16.47 35.28 -10.47
CA ASN A 305 -15.44 34.80 -9.57
C ASN A 305 -15.97 33.78 -8.56
N CYS A 306 -16.59 32.71 -9.08
CA CYS A 306 -16.66 31.45 -8.31
C CYS A 306 -15.37 30.71 -8.60
N PRO A 307 -14.45 30.51 -7.64
CA PRO A 307 -13.24 29.75 -7.89
C PRO A 307 -13.64 28.34 -8.32
N LYS A 308 -13.31 27.96 -9.55
CA LYS A 308 -13.39 26.56 -10.00
C LYS A 308 -12.54 25.76 -9.03
N GLN A 309 -13.19 25.07 -8.11
CA GLN A 309 -12.53 24.20 -7.15
C GLN A 309 -11.95 23.03 -7.96
N GLY A 310 -10.69 23.18 -8.40
CA GLY A 310 -9.93 22.14 -9.06
C GLY A 310 -9.81 20.94 -8.11
N ARG A 311 -9.68 19.75 -8.68
CA ARG A 311 -9.40 18.55 -7.87
C ARG A 311 -8.19 18.80 -6.98
N SER A 312 -8.28 18.42 -5.71
CA SER A 312 -7.16 18.54 -4.78
C SER A 312 -5.98 17.68 -5.26
N ASP A 313 -4.74 18.08 -4.92
CA ASP A 313 -3.55 17.32 -5.26
C ASP A 313 -3.59 15.89 -4.72
N LEU A 314 -4.26 15.72 -3.59
CA LEU A 314 -4.47 14.42 -2.97
C LEU A 314 -5.38 13.52 -3.83
N GLU A 315 -6.49 14.05 -4.33
CA GLU A 315 -7.39 13.31 -5.24
C GLU A 315 -6.68 12.90 -6.52
N ILE A 316 -5.85 13.78 -7.07
CA ILE A 316 -5.06 13.48 -8.26
C ILE A 316 -4.06 12.36 -7.97
N LEU A 317 -3.37 12.38 -6.83
CA LEU A 317 -2.44 11.32 -6.46
C LEU A 317 -3.14 9.96 -6.31
N PHE A 318 -4.32 9.93 -5.68
CA PHE A 318 -5.09 8.68 -5.55
C PHE A 318 -5.57 8.17 -6.90
N LEU A 319 -6.08 9.03 -7.78
CA LEU A 319 -6.45 8.65 -9.14
C LEU A 319 -5.25 8.10 -9.92
N CYS A 320 -4.08 8.74 -9.82
CA CYS A 320 -2.85 8.26 -10.44
C CYS A 320 -2.42 6.89 -9.90
N THR A 321 -2.58 6.66 -8.58
CA THR A 321 -2.27 5.37 -7.97
C THR A 321 -3.22 4.25 -8.42
N ILE A 322 -4.48 4.58 -8.73
CA ILE A 322 -5.45 3.60 -9.25
C ILE A 322 -5.13 3.25 -10.71
N ILE A 323 -4.63 4.22 -11.48
CA ILE A 323 -4.31 4.04 -12.91
C ILE A 323 -2.98 3.29 -13.11
N SER A 324 -2.03 3.47 -12.20
CA SER A 324 -0.70 2.81 -12.22
C SER A 324 -0.76 1.36 -11.73
#